data_24a53e35e6da90852c4792398fdb1e46
#
_entry.id   24a53e35e6da90852c4792398fdb1e46
#
_cell.length_a   1.000
_cell.length_b   1.000
_cell.length_c   1.000
_cell.angle_alpha   90.00
_cell.angle_beta   90.00
_cell.angle_gamma   90.00
#
_symmetry.space_group_name_H-M   'P 1'
#
loop_
_entity.id
_entity.type
_entity.pdbx_description
1 polymer ?
#
loop_
_entity_poly.entity_id
_entity_poly.type
_entity_poly.pdbx_seq_one_letter_code
_entity_poly.pdbx_strand_id
1 'polypeptide(L)'
;VMTVAVKAFYNAYEEFKVNFDAIVKSIYDRNPDVELVIVGMFNPLKTLSINEGSLIKVGKAAEPLVLLMNSYMKSKCQYSDKYIYVDVTDVELHDIAFKQADFWEAYLAAVHPTDDGHKFITQQILNALPERGTLPFADVPADAWYYDELYYAWFNGLIKGTSETTFSPAATTTRAQLVTVLYRMAGSPNVSGLTEPFTDVSDNHWARDAIIWAYESAFIKGYNATTFGPEDGLTRAQLVTILHRYAGSPTASGDLGVFSDSADIASSYRNAVRWAVANGVVNGYNDGTFRPDTVITRAQLAAILARFDRM
;
A
#
# COMPACT_ATOMS: atom_id res chain seq x y z
N VAL A 1 24.27 -38.94 17.47
CA VAL A 1 24.37 -37.56 16.96
C VAL A 1 23.33 -37.35 15.85
N MET A 2 23.26 -38.24 14.85
CA MET A 2 22.31 -38.11 13.73
C MET A 2 20.84 -38.13 14.17
N THR A 3 20.47 -38.92 15.18
CA THR A 3 19.09 -39.00 15.70
C THR A 3 18.65 -37.69 16.37
N VAL A 4 19.57 -36.97 17.05
CA VAL A 4 19.26 -35.66 17.70
C VAL A 4 19.04 -34.58 16.65
N ALA A 5 19.88 -34.55 15.61
CA ALA A 5 19.74 -33.58 14.52
C ALA A 5 18.44 -33.78 13.74
N VAL A 6 18.05 -35.01 13.41
CA VAL A 6 16.81 -35.35 12.75
C VAL A 6 15.58 -34.94 13.57
N LYS A 7 15.64 -35.18 14.91
CA LYS A 7 14.56 -34.78 15.81
C LYS A 7 14.44 -33.24 15.91
N ALA A 8 15.57 -32.56 16.01
CA ALA A 8 15.57 -31.08 16.03
C ALA A 8 15.00 -30.51 14.73
N PHE A 9 15.37 -31.08 13.58
CA PHE A 9 14.86 -30.72 12.26
C PHE A 9 13.34 -30.92 12.18
N TYR A 10 12.84 -32.07 12.61
CA TYR A 10 11.41 -32.36 12.61
C TYR A 10 10.62 -31.40 13.51
N ASN A 11 11.12 -31.13 14.70
CA ASN A 11 10.48 -30.19 15.63
C ASN A 11 10.44 -28.77 15.06
N ALA A 12 11.52 -28.31 14.44
CA ALA A 12 11.56 -26.99 13.80
C ALA A 12 10.54 -26.90 12.65
N TYR A 13 10.37 -27.95 11.89
CA TYR A 13 9.37 -27.98 10.80
C TYR A 13 7.93 -27.97 11.34
N GLU A 14 7.63 -28.73 12.40
CA GLU A 14 6.31 -28.72 13.04
C GLU A 14 5.97 -27.34 13.64
N GLU A 15 6.96 -26.72 14.33
CA GLU A 15 6.82 -25.37 14.88
C GLU A 15 6.62 -24.32 13.75
N PHE A 16 7.36 -24.43 12.66
CA PHE A 16 7.18 -23.57 11.49
C PHE A 16 5.73 -23.64 10.98
N LYS A 17 5.16 -24.83 10.80
CA LYS A 17 3.79 -24.99 10.30
C LYS A 17 2.78 -24.30 11.19
N VAL A 18 2.89 -24.48 12.51
CA VAL A 18 1.98 -23.87 13.49
C VAL A 18 2.07 -22.35 13.44
N ASN A 19 3.28 -21.80 13.45
CA ASN A 19 3.49 -20.36 13.41
C ASN A 19 3.04 -19.74 12.08
N PHE A 20 3.33 -20.41 10.98
CA PHE A 20 2.93 -19.96 9.65
C PHE A 20 1.39 -19.89 9.53
N ASP A 21 0.68 -20.95 9.93
CA ASP A 21 -0.78 -20.98 9.92
C ASP A 21 -1.39 -19.90 10.82
N ALA A 22 -0.80 -19.65 11.99
CA ALA A 22 -1.26 -18.60 12.89
C ALA A 22 -1.09 -17.20 12.28
N ILE A 23 0.03 -16.95 11.59
CA ILE A 23 0.27 -15.68 10.89
C ILE A 23 -0.75 -15.50 9.76
N VAL A 24 -0.89 -16.48 8.88
CA VAL A 24 -1.84 -16.43 7.75
C VAL A 24 -3.27 -16.21 8.25
N LYS A 25 -3.67 -16.97 9.28
CA LYS A 25 -4.98 -16.81 9.91
C LYS A 25 -5.17 -15.41 10.48
N SER A 26 -4.17 -14.86 11.19
CA SER A 26 -4.25 -13.52 11.79
C SER A 26 -4.40 -12.42 10.73
N ILE A 27 -3.82 -12.60 9.54
CA ILE A 27 -3.96 -11.67 8.41
C ILE A 27 -5.39 -11.72 7.88
N TYR A 28 -5.91 -12.90 7.58
CA TYR A 28 -7.28 -13.06 7.06
C TYR A 28 -8.37 -12.72 8.07
N ASP A 29 -8.14 -12.94 9.37
CA ASP A 29 -9.08 -12.52 10.43
C ASP A 29 -9.24 -10.98 10.47
N ARG A 30 -8.21 -10.24 10.09
CA ARG A 30 -8.23 -8.77 10.06
C ARG A 30 -8.72 -8.19 8.74
N ASN A 31 -8.40 -8.85 7.65
CA ASN A 31 -8.81 -8.47 6.30
C ASN A 31 -9.07 -9.73 5.46
N PRO A 32 -10.33 -10.23 5.43
CA PRO A 32 -10.68 -11.45 4.71
C PRO A 32 -10.58 -11.32 3.18
N ASP A 33 -10.47 -10.09 2.69
CA ASP A 33 -10.39 -9.80 1.25
C ASP A 33 -8.97 -9.55 0.74
N VAL A 34 -7.97 -9.63 1.63
CA VAL A 34 -6.56 -9.42 1.22
C VAL A 34 -6.07 -10.54 0.29
N GLU A 35 -5.37 -10.15 -0.77
CA GLU A 35 -4.53 -11.07 -1.54
C GLU A 35 -3.19 -11.22 -0.83
N LEU A 36 -2.85 -12.44 -0.43
CA LEU A 36 -1.64 -12.75 0.30
C LEU A 36 -0.59 -13.37 -0.60
N VAL A 37 0.47 -12.62 -0.88
CA VAL A 37 1.62 -13.11 -1.64
C VAL A 37 2.69 -13.62 -0.68
N ILE A 38 2.97 -14.91 -0.73
CA ILE A 38 4.03 -15.55 0.07
C ILE A 38 5.18 -15.89 -0.84
N VAL A 39 6.30 -15.23 -0.61
CA VAL A 39 7.57 -15.57 -1.26
C VAL A 39 8.17 -16.75 -0.53
N GLY A 40 8.45 -17.82 -1.26
CA GLY A 40 9.08 -19.01 -0.74
C GLY A 40 10.46 -18.76 -0.14
N MET A 41 10.96 -19.72 0.56
CA MET A 41 12.32 -19.67 1.12
C MET A 41 13.32 -20.18 0.09
N PHE A 42 14.44 -19.50 -0.06
CA PHE A 42 15.62 -20.09 -0.69
C PHE A 42 16.57 -20.63 0.37
N ASN A 43 17.45 -21.55 -0.01
CA ASN A 43 18.47 -22.06 0.92
C ASN A 43 19.64 -21.06 0.99
N PRO A 44 19.76 -20.25 2.03
CA PRO A 44 20.80 -19.22 2.13
C PRO A 44 22.20 -19.80 2.24
N LEU A 45 22.33 -21.09 2.50
CA LEU A 45 23.59 -21.81 2.62
C LEU A 45 23.93 -22.62 1.36
N LYS A 46 23.10 -22.54 0.29
CA LYS A 46 23.19 -23.39 -0.91
C LYS A 46 24.61 -23.41 -1.51
N THR A 47 25.26 -22.26 -1.56
CA THR A 47 26.60 -22.07 -2.13
C THR A 47 27.70 -22.05 -1.07
N LEU A 48 27.34 -22.03 0.20
CA LEU A 48 28.32 -21.95 1.28
C LEU A 48 29.11 -23.26 1.42
N SER A 49 30.44 -23.16 1.46
CA SER A 49 31.33 -24.31 1.66
C SER A 49 32.46 -23.98 2.62
N ILE A 50 32.82 -24.98 3.44
CA ILE A 50 33.95 -24.89 4.35
C ILE A 50 35.13 -25.60 3.70
N ASN A 51 36.28 -24.95 3.63
CA ASN A 51 37.51 -25.50 3.09
C ASN A 51 38.48 -25.83 4.21
N GLU A 52 38.43 -27.06 4.71
CA GLU A 52 39.32 -27.64 5.75
C GLU A 52 40.01 -28.91 5.20
N GLY A 53 40.82 -28.79 4.16
CA GLY A 53 41.45 -29.91 3.48
C GLY A 53 40.57 -30.72 2.56
N SER A 54 39.22 -30.66 2.74
CA SER A 54 38.20 -31.10 1.80
C SER A 54 37.05 -30.12 1.83
N LEU A 55 36.47 -29.84 0.65
CA LEU A 55 35.33 -28.93 0.49
C LEU A 55 34.06 -29.55 1.04
N ILE A 56 33.52 -28.99 2.12
CA ILE A 56 32.25 -29.42 2.71
C ILE A 56 31.14 -28.46 2.29
N LYS A 57 30.20 -28.94 1.50
CA LYS A 57 29.03 -28.17 1.05
C LYS A 57 27.95 -28.14 2.16
N VAL A 58 27.92 -27.07 2.93
CA VAL A 58 27.03 -26.91 4.09
C VAL A 58 25.56 -26.87 3.67
N GLY A 59 25.27 -26.24 2.54
CA GLY A 59 23.91 -26.06 2.05
C GLY A 59 23.13 -27.33 1.74
N LYS A 60 23.83 -28.41 1.39
CA LYS A 60 23.17 -29.71 1.13
C LYS A 60 22.43 -30.27 2.34
N ALA A 61 22.83 -29.93 3.56
CA ALA A 61 22.16 -30.39 4.77
C ALA A 61 20.85 -29.62 5.08
N ALA A 62 20.77 -28.34 4.65
CA ALA A 62 19.60 -27.49 4.86
C ALA A 62 18.52 -27.63 3.76
N GLU A 63 18.90 -28.10 2.55
CA GLU A 63 18.03 -28.19 1.40
C GLU A 63 16.71 -28.94 1.66
N PRO A 64 16.69 -30.13 2.30
CA PRO A 64 15.45 -30.85 2.55
C PRO A 64 14.47 -30.07 3.44
N LEU A 65 14.94 -29.28 4.40
CA LEU A 65 14.09 -28.47 5.26
C LEU A 65 13.43 -27.33 4.49
N VAL A 66 14.23 -26.62 3.69
CA VAL A 66 13.73 -25.53 2.86
C VAL A 66 12.66 -26.05 1.88
N LEU A 67 12.91 -27.18 1.23
CA LEU A 67 11.94 -27.82 0.33
C LEU A 67 10.64 -28.23 1.04
N LEU A 68 10.72 -28.76 2.26
CA LEU A 68 9.54 -29.11 3.05
C LEU A 68 8.74 -27.87 3.46
N MET A 69 9.42 -26.80 3.91
CA MET A 69 8.77 -25.55 4.27
C MET A 69 8.08 -24.91 3.05
N ASN A 70 8.76 -24.87 1.90
CA ASN A 70 8.20 -24.39 0.64
C ASN A 70 6.99 -25.20 0.18
N SER A 71 7.09 -26.54 0.23
CA SER A 71 5.96 -27.42 -0.08
C SER A 71 4.76 -27.17 0.82
N TYR A 72 4.98 -26.92 2.10
CA TYR A 72 3.92 -26.59 3.03
C TYR A 72 3.29 -25.25 2.71
N MET A 73 4.07 -24.19 2.50
CA MET A 73 3.57 -22.88 2.11
C MET A 73 2.78 -22.94 0.79
N LYS A 74 3.34 -23.62 -0.21
CA LYS A 74 2.68 -23.83 -1.52
C LYS A 74 1.36 -24.59 -1.42
N SER A 75 1.26 -25.56 -0.50
CA SER A 75 0.03 -26.35 -0.32
C SER A 75 -1.17 -25.48 0.11
N LYS A 76 -0.93 -24.29 0.68
CA LYS A 76 -2.00 -23.40 1.09
C LYS A 76 -2.74 -22.74 -0.07
N CYS A 77 -2.12 -22.61 -1.24
CA CYS A 77 -2.77 -22.08 -2.45
C CYS A 77 -4.03 -22.84 -2.86
N GLN A 78 -4.14 -24.11 -2.47
CA GLN A 78 -5.33 -24.91 -2.77
C GLN A 78 -6.56 -24.55 -1.93
N TYR A 79 -6.39 -23.79 -0.86
CA TYR A 79 -7.45 -23.43 0.09
C TYR A 79 -8.01 -22.03 -0.13
N SER A 80 -7.35 -21.21 -0.95
CA SER A 80 -7.78 -19.84 -1.25
C SER A 80 -7.19 -19.36 -2.56
N ASP A 81 -8.02 -18.80 -3.43
CA ASP A 81 -7.63 -18.08 -4.65
C ASP A 81 -6.93 -16.76 -4.35
N LYS A 82 -7.05 -16.28 -3.10
CA LYS A 82 -6.38 -15.07 -2.59
C LYS A 82 -4.98 -15.33 -2.02
N TYR A 83 -4.51 -16.58 -2.06
CA TYR A 83 -3.18 -16.95 -1.58
C TYR A 83 -2.28 -17.31 -2.76
N ILE A 84 -1.26 -16.52 -2.98
CA ILE A 84 -0.29 -16.67 -4.06
C ILE A 84 1.05 -17.11 -3.48
N TYR A 85 1.56 -18.26 -3.94
CA TYR A 85 2.92 -18.71 -3.59
C TYR A 85 3.89 -18.39 -4.72
N VAL A 86 5.00 -17.74 -4.38
CA VAL A 86 6.09 -17.38 -5.30
C VAL A 86 7.30 -18.26 -5.01
N ASP A 87 7.71 -19.07 -5.96
CA ASP A 87 8.90 -19.92 -5.85
C ASP A 87 10.16 -19.11 -6.15
N VAL A 88 11.10 -19.15 -5.22
CA VAL A 88 12.42 -18.47 -5.34
C VAL A 88 13.59 -19.41 -5.01
N THR A 89 13.37 -20.73 -5.07
CA THR A 89 14.39 -21.73 -4.75
C THR A 89 15.62 -21.67 -5.65
N ASP A 90 15.45 -21.21 -6.90
CA ASP A 90 16.53 -21.07 -7.87
C ASP A 90 17.24 -19.72 -7.86
N VAL A 91 17.03 -18.90 -6.81
CA VAL A 91 17.71 -17.62 -6.68
C VAL A 91 19.24 -17.78 -6.70
N GLU A 92 19.91 -16.88 -7.40
CA GLU A 92 21.35 -16.83 -7.44
C GLU A 92 21.91 -16.23 -6.15
N LEU A 93 22.86 -16.94 -5.54
CA LEU A 93 23.57 -16.54 -4.33
C LEU A 93 25.06 -16.39 -4.61
N HIS A 94 25.76 -15.62 -3.78
CA HIS A 94 27.21 -15.52 -3.85
C HIS A 94 27.87 -16.87 -3.56
N ASP A 95 28.74 -17.31 -4.45
CA ASP A 95 29.52 -18.55 -4.27
C ASP A 95 30.74 -18.25 -3.39
N ILE A 96 30.64 -18.56 -2.11
CA ILE A 96 31.65 -18.23 -1.10
C ILE A 96 32.20 -19.50 -0.45
N ALA A 97 33.49 -19.69 -0.60
CA ALA A 97 34.27 -20.65 0.16
C ALA A 97 35.10 -19.92 1.23
N PHE A 98 35.02 -20.35 2.49
CA PHE A 98 35.72 -19.68 3.58
C PHE A 98 36.53 -20.68 4.45
N LYS A 99 37.51 -20.14 5.17
CA LYS A 99 38.17 -20.85 6.29
C LYS A 99 37.37 -20.60 7.56
N GLN A 100 37.45 -21.55 8.52
CA GLN A 100 36.68 -21.47 9.75
C GLN A 100 36.90 -20.16 10.54
N ALA A 101 38.08 -19.53 10.42
CA ALA A 101 38.39 -18.25 11.05
C ALA A 101 37.53 -17.06 10.51
N ASP A 102 37.07 -17.16 9.27
CA ASP A 102 36.36 -16.06 8.56
C ASP A 102 34.85 -16.35 8.48
N PHE A 103 34.35 -17.30 9.28
CA PHE A 103 33.00 -17.86 9.19
C PHE A 103 31.90 -16.78 9.16
N TRP A 104 31.92 -15.84 10.10
CA TRP A 104 30.85 -14.86 10.23
C TRP A 104 30.78 -13.87 9.07
N GLU A 105 31.95 -13.45 8.56
CA GLU A 105 32.01 -12.54 7.43
C GLU A 105 31.52 -13.24 6.15
N ALA A 106 32.00 -14.45 5.90
CA ALA A 106 31.57 -15.25 4.76
C ALA A 106 30.09 -15.65 4.86
N TYR A 107 29.60 -15.98 6.07
CA TYR A 107 28.19 -16.29 6.30
C TYR A 107 27.27 -15.11 5.97
N LEU A 108 27.60 -13.91 6.48
CA LEU A 108 26.81 -12.70 6.21
C LEU A 108 26.74 -12.37 4.72
N ALA A 109 27.83 -12.55 3.98
CA ALA A 109 27.83 -12.35 2.53
C ALA A 109 27.04 -13.45 1.79
N ALA A 110 27.15 -14.71 2.22
CA ALA A 110 26.53 -15.85 1.52
C ALA A 110 25.00 -15.93 1.70
N VAL A 111 24.44 -15.38 2.78
CA VAL A 111 22.99 -15.46 3.05
C VAL A 111 22.15 -14.46 2.25
N HIS A 112 22.80 -13.55 1.53
CA HIS A 112 22.11 -12.56 0.70
C HIS A 112 22.16 -12.97 -0.78
N PRO A 113 21.07 -12.78 -1.53
CA PRO A 113 21.08 -12.92 -2.97
C PRO A 113 22.05 -11.93 -3.62
N THR A 114 22.58 -12.31 -4.80
CA THR A 114 23.29 -11.37 -5.70
C THR A 114 22.32 -10.31 -6.21
N ASP A 115 22.85 -9.28 -6.89
CA ASP A 115 21.99 -8.30 -7.58
C ASP A 115 21.06 -8.98 -8.61
N ASP A 116 21.54 -10.00 -9.30
CA ASP A 116 20.74 -10.78 -10.23
C ASP A 116 19.78 -11.72 -9.49
N GLY A 117 20.16 -12.24 -8.32
CA GLY A 117 19.26 -12.94 -7.42
C GLY A 117 18.08 -12.06 -6.94
N HIS A 118 18.34 -10.81 -6.59
CA HIS A 118 17.28 -9.87 -6.24
C HIS A 118 16.35 -9.55 -7.43
N LYS A 119 16.90 -9.38 -8.63
CA LYS A 119 16.11 -9.20 -9.86
C LYS A 119 15.25 -10.44 -10.14
N PHE A 120 15.82 -11.63 -9.97
CA PHE A 120 15.08 -12.89 -10.12
C PHE A 120 13.88 -12.97 -9.16
N ILE A 121 14.08 -12.72 -7.85
CA ILE A 121 12.99 -12.70 -6.87
C ILE A 121 11.90 -11.71 -7.29
N THR A 122 12.29 -10.48 -7.65
CA THR A 122 11.36 -9.45 -8.12
C THR A 122 10.55 -9.92 -9.33
N GLN A 123 11.22 -10.53 -10.32
CA GLN A 123 10.55 -11.04 -11.51
C GLN A 123 9.58 -12.19 -11.19
N GLN A 124 9.95 -13.10 -10.26
CA GLN A 124 9.05 -14.17 -9.84
C GLN A 124 7.80 -13.62 -9.15
N ILE A 125 7.94 -12.58 -8.30
CA ILE A 125 6.82 -11.91 -7.68
C ILE A 125 5.93 -11.27 -8.75
N LEU A 126 6.50 -10.51 -9.68
CA LEU A 126 5.74 -9.85 -10.75
C LEU A 126 5.00 -10.85 -11.65
N ASN A 127 5.61 -12.01 -11.95
CA ASN A 127 5.00 -13.06 -12.76
C ASN A 127 3.85 -13.78 -12.02
N ALA A 128 3.91 -13.84 -10.69
CA ALA A 128 2.92 -14.53 -9.87
C ALA A 128 1.72 -13.63 -9.50
N LEU A 129 1.92 -12.32 -9.54
CA LEU A 129 0.81 -11.39 -9.34
C LEU A 129 -0.20 -11.55 -10.49
N PRO A 130 -1.51 -11.51 -10.20
CA PRO A 130 -2.51 -11.51 -11.26
C PRO A 130 -2.18 -10.38 -12.25
N GLU A 131 -2.38 -10.64 -13.53
CA GLU A 131 -2.22 -9.62 -14.57
C GLU A 131 -2.96 -8.37 -14.09
N ARG A 132 -2.24 -7.25 -14.10
CA ARG A 132 -2.79 -5.95 -13.72
C ARG A 132 -4.10 -5.77 -14.47
N GLY A 133 -5.22 -5.76 -13.75
CA GLY A 133 -6.51 -5.57 -14.36
C GLY A 133 -6.50 -4.27 -15.18
N THR A 134 -7.18 -4.28 -16.30
CA THR A 134 -7.28 -3.08 -17.12
C THR A 134 -8.38 -2.17 -16.60
N LEU A 135 -8.09 -0.88 -16.51
CA LEU A 135 -9.12 0.11 -16.28
C LEU A 135 -10.10 0.14 -17.47
N PRO A 136 -11.41 0.30 -17.24
CA PRO A 136 -12.39 0.40 -18.31
C PRO A 136 -12.35 1.75 -19.04
N PHE A 137 -11.44 2.65 -18.65
CA PHE A 137 -11.40 4.04 -19.08
C PHE A 137 -10.47 4.25 -20.28
N ALA A 138 -11.04 4.51 -21.45
CA ALA A 138 -10.30 4.71 -22.68
C ALA A 138 -9.40 5.97 -22.67
N ASP A 139 -9.69 6.93 -21.80
CA ASP A 139 -8.94 8.18 -21.65
C ASP A 139 -7.83 8.11 -20.60
N VAL A 140 -7.50 6.91 -20.11
CA VAL A 140 -6.41 6.67 -19.15
C VAL A 140 -5.32 5.82 -19.81
N PRO A 141 -4.18 6.42 -20.20
CA PRO A 141 -3.04 5.67 -20.75
C PRO A 141 -2.49 4.67 -19.71
N ALA A 142 -2.07 3.49 -20.17
CA ALA A 142 -1.52 2.46 -19.29
C ALA A 142 -0.19 2.86 -18.61
N ASP A 143 0.54 3.80 -19.20
CA ASP A 143 1.79 4.38 -18.68
C ASP A 143 1.59 5.67 -17.87
N ALA A 144 0.33 6.08 -17.62
CA ALA A 144 0.04 7.26 -16.83
C ALA A 144 0.60 7.13 -15.41
N TRP A 145 1.26 8.17 -14.90
CA TRP A 145 1.87 8.20 -13.57
C TRP A 145 0.92 7.88 -12.41
N TYR A 146 -0.39 8.03 -12.64
CA TYR A 146 -1.46 7.78 -11.67
C TYR A 146 -2.19 6.46 -11.94
N TYR A 147 -1.77 5.65 -12.90
CA TYR A 147 -2.53 4.48 -13.35
C TYR A 147 -2.75 3.48 -12.19
N ASP A 148 -1.72 3.17 -11.41
CA ASP A 148 -1.77 2.19 -10.34
C ASP A 148 -2.65 2.64 -9.17
N GLU A 149 -2.48 3.90 -8.78
CA GLU A 149 -3.31 4.48 -7.75
C GLU A 149 -4.77 4.62 -8.20
N LEU A 150 -5.00 4.97 -9.46
CA LEU A 150 -6.34 5.02 -10.02
C LEU A 150 -6.96 3.62 -10.10
N TYR A 151 -6.20 2.63 -10.55
CA TYR A 151 -6.67 1.24 -10.58
C TYR A 151 -7.08 0.78 -9.17
N TYR A 152 -6.22 1.00 -8.18
CA TYR A 152 -6.54 0.70 -6.79
C TYR A 152 -7.80 1.44 -6.31
N ALA A 153 -7.87 2.75 -6.50
CA ALA A 153 -9.01 3.55 -6.04
C ALA A 153 -10.33 3.15 -6.72
N TRP A 154 -10.28 2.80 -8.02
CA TRP A 154 -11.44 2.33 -8.77
C TRP A 154 -11.85 0.91 -8.35
N PHE A 155 -10.91 -0.02 -8.25
CA PHE A 155 -11.14 -1.41 -7.87
C PHE A 155 -11.76 -1.51 -6.47
N ASN A 156 -11.29 -0.71 -5.52
CA ASN A 156 -11.83 -0.64 -4.16
C ASN A 156 -13.05 0.29 -4.03
N GLY A 157 -13.61 0.78 -5.12
CA GLY A 157 -14.84 1.59 -5.11
C GLY A 157 -14.69 3.00 -4.54
N LEU A 158 -13.46 3.47 -4.27
CA LEU A 158 -13.20 4.82 -3.73
C LEU A 158 -13.57 5.90 -4.74
N ILE A 159 -13.32 5.65 -6.03
CA ILE A 159 -13.61 6.60 -7.11
C ILE A 159 -14.28 5.90 -8.29
N LYS A 160 -15.12 6.62 -9.00
CA LYS A 160 -15.80 6.13 -10.21
C LYS A 160 -15.40 6.96 -11.44
N GLY A 161 -15.59 6.40 -12.64
CA GLY A 161 -15.50 7.16 -13.87
C GLY A 161 -16.56 8.28 -13.94
N THR A 162 -16.38 9.20 -14.86
CA THR A 162 -17.40 10.16 -15.27
C THR A 162 -18.45 9.52 -16.19
N SER A 163 -18.07 8.39 -16.80
CA SER A 163 -18.95 7.42 -17.45
C SER A 163 -18.41 6.01 -17.23
N GLU A 164 -19.04 5.00 -17.83
CA GLU A 164 -18.56 3.62 -17.79
C GLU A 164 -17.18 3.46 -18.45
N THR A 165 -16.85 4.27 -19.44
CA THR A 165 -15.62 4.16 -20.24
C THR A 165 -14.71 5.38 -20.18
N THR A 166 -15.04 6.38 -19.35
CA THR A 166 -14.29 7.65 -19.25
C THR A 166 -14.03 8.00 -17.80
N PHE A 167 -12.79 8.36 -17.48
CA PHE A 167 -12.40 8.82 -16.15
C PHE A 167 -12.29 10.33 -16.02
N SER A 168 -11.91 11.01 -17.11
CA SER A 168 -11.64 12.45 -17.17
C SER A 168 -10.50 12.89 -16.23
N PRO A 169 -9.28 12.35 -16.37
CA PRO A 169 -8.18 12.51 -15.40
C PRO A 169 -7.76 13.97 -15.19
N ALA A 170 -7.86 14.80 -16.24
CA ALA A 170 -7.48 16.23 -16.20
C ALA A 170 -8.59 17.15 -15.67
N ALA A 171 -9.83 16.66 -15.52
CA ALA A 171 -10.92 17.46 -14.98
C ALA A 171 -10.64 17.83 -13.51
N THR A 172 -11.01 19.04 -13.13
CA THR A 172 -10.90 19.51 -11.74
C THR A 172 -11.91 18.80 -10.83
N THR A 173 -11.55 18.70 -9.57
CA THR A 173 -12.39 18.10 -8.54
C THR A 173 -13.04 19.18 -7.69
N THR A 174 -14.35 19.04 -7.42
CA THR A 174 -15.08 19.96 -6.55
C THR A 174 -15.09 19.49 -5.09
N ARG A 175 -15.45 20.41 -4.19
CA ARG A 175 -15.61 20.12 -2.76
C ARG A 175 -16.71 19.07 -2.53
N ALA A 176 -17.83 19.17 -3.24
CA ALA A 176 -18.92 18.19 -3.18
C ALA A 176 -18.48 16.79 -3.62
N GLN A 177 -17.62 16.69 -4.63
CA GLN A 177 -17.10 15.40 -5.08
C GLN A 177 -16.26 14.71 -4.00
N LEU A 178 -15.37 15.44 -3.32
CA LEU A 178 -14.57 14.85 -2.25
C LEU A 178 -15.45 14.32 -1.11
N VAL A 179 -16.37 15.14 -0.60
CA VAL A 179 -17.20 14.69 0.54
C VAL A 179 -18.07 13.50 0.17
N THR A 180 -18.51 13.41 -1.09
CA THR A 180 -19.28 12.24 -1.57
C THR A 180 -18.43 10.97 -1.62
N VAL A 181 -17.16 11.08 -1.97
CA VAL A 181 -16.22 9.95 -1.89
C VAL A 181 -16.07 9.50 -0.44
N LEU A 182 -15.77 10.41 0.48
CA LEU A 182 -15.59 10.08 1.90
C LEU A 182 -16.88 9.52 2.54
N TYR A 183 -18.04 10.04 2.15
CA TYR A 183 -19.34 9.53 2.58
C TYR A 183 -19.54 8.06 2.17
N ARG A 184 -19.19 7.72 0.93
CA ARG A 184 -19.24 6.33 0.43
C ARG A 184 -18.22 5.44 1.13
N MET A 185 -17.02 5.91 1.35
CA MET A 185 -15.99 5.18 2.13
C MET A 185 -16.47 4.86 3.55
N ALA A 186 -17.26 5.75 4.15
CA ALA A 186 -17.87 5.51 5.47
C ALA A 186 -19.14 4.62 5.42
N GLY A 187 -19.46 4.03 4.27
CA GLY A 187 -20.66 3.17 4.11
C GLY A 187 -21.97 3.93 3.96
N SER A 188 -21.93 5.20 3.56
CA SER A 188 -23.10 6.08 3.35
C SER A 188 -24.04 6.12 4.56
N PRO A 189 -23.59 6.62 5.73
CA PRO A 189 -24.37 6.65 6.95
C PRO A 189 -25.72 7.38 6.76
N ASN A 190 -26.73 6.93 7.48
CA ASN A 190 -28.06 7.55 7.43
C ASN A 190 -28.02 8.98 8.01
N VAL A 191 -28.50 9.95 7.26
CA VAL A 191 -28.60 11.37 7.65
C VAL A 191 -30.04 11.82 7.90
N SER A 192 -31.01 10.90 7.93
CA SER A 192 -32.42 11.22 8.21
C SER A 192 -32.56 11.95 9.54
N GLY A 193 -33.26 13.07 9.52
CA GLY A 193 -33.45 13.92 10.72
C GLY A 193 -32.34 14.93 10.99
N LEU A 194 -31.27 14.93 10.22
CA LEU A 194 -30.25 15.98 10.24
C LEU A 194 -30.63 17.13 9.32
N THR A 195 -30.19 18.32 9.67
CA THR A 195 -30.53 19.55 8.92
C THR A 195 -29.36 20.00 8.08
N GLU A 196 -29.64 20.39 6.82
CA GLU A 196 -28.66 21.04 5.96
C GLU A 196 -28.36 22.46 6.47
N PRO A 197 -27.12 22.77 6.87
CA PRO A 197 -26.77 24.08 7.41
C PRO A 197 -26.50 25.15 6.31
N PHE A 198 -26.26 24.72 5.05
CA PHE A 198 -25.78 25.58 4.01
C PHE A 198 -26.87 25.98 3.01
N THR A 199 -27.09 27.26 2.83
CA THR A 199 -28.15 27.78 1.94
C THR A 199 -27.84 27.66 0.46
N ASP A 200 -26.57 27.41 0.10
CA ASP A 200 -26.11 27.18 -1.27
C ASP A 200 -26.13 25.68 -1.66
N VAL A 201 -26.64 24.80 -0.78
CA VAL A 201 -26.89 23.40 -1.05
C VAL A 201 -28.39 23.17 -1.11
N SER A 202 -28.94 23.03 -2.33
CA SER A 202 -30.38 22.82 -2.51
C SER A 202 -30.84 21.44 -2.01
N ASP A 203 -32.13 21.31 -1.66
CA ASP A 203 -32.71 20.04 -1.20
C ASP A 203 -32.54 18.88 -2.18
N ASN A 204 -32.43 19.17 -3.48
CA ASN A 204 -32.24 18.20 -4.54
C ASN A 204 -30.77 18.07 -4.97
N HIS A 205 -29.83 18.67 -4.24
CA HIS A 205 -28.41 18.59 -4.60
C HIS A 205 -27.91 17.17 -4.45
N TRP A 206 -27.25 16.64 -5.47
CA TRP A 206 -26.78 15.24 -5.53
C TRP A 206 -25.82 14.83 -4.39
N ALA A 207 -25.09 15.77 -3.80
CA ALA A 207 -24.15 15.56 -2.70
C ALA A 207 -24.72 15.98 -1.33
N ARG A 208 -26.02 16.35 -1.23
CA ARG A 208 -26.60 16.90 -0.03
C ARG A 208 -26.37 16.02 1.20
N ASP A 209 -26.68 14.74 1.11
CA ASP A 209 -26.53 13.82 2.24
C ASP A 209 -25.07 13.69 2.67
N ALA A 210 -24.13 13.67 1.72
CA ALA A 210 -22.71 13.62 2.01
C ALA A 210 -22.22 14.92 2.68
N ILE A 211 -22.74 16.07 2.29
CA ILE A 211 -22.41 17.38 2.88
C ILE A 211 -22.94 17.46 4.32
N ILE A 212 -24.19 17.07 4.56
CA ILE A 212 -24.78 17.01 5.91
C ILE A 212 -23.93 16.11 6.82
N TRP A 213 -23.66 14.89 6.38
CA TRP A 213 -22.85 13.94 7.14
C TRP A 213 -21.45 14.47 7.46
N ALA A 214 -20.78 15.04 6.48
CA ALA A 214 -19.43 15.57 6.63
C ALA A 214 -19.36 16.76 7.59
N TYR A 215 -20.39 17.59 7.61
CA TYR A 215 -20.52 18.71 8.53
C TYR A 215 -20.79 18.22 9.96
N GLU A 216 -21.77 17.35 10.16
CA GLU A 216 -22.09 16.77 11.47
C GLU A 216 -20.92 15.96 12.06
N SER A 217 -20.14 15.30 11.22
CA SER A 217 -18.91 14.61 11.61
C SER A 217 -17.74 15.54 11.88
N ALA A 218 -17.89 16.85 11.73
CA ALA A 218 -16.94 17.93 12.04
C ALA A 218 -15.61 17.92 11.27
N PHE A 219 -15.43 17.06 10.27
CA PHE A 219 -14.20 17.07 9.47
C PHE A 219 -14.25 18.04 8.28
N ILE A 220 -15.45 18.51 7.90
CA ILE A 220 -15.60 19.59 6.93
C ILE A 220 -16.27 20.81 7.55
N LYS A 221 -15.92 21.98 7.01
CA LYS A 221 -16.56 23.25 7.36
C LYS A 221 -16.93 23.98 6.09
N GLY A 222 -17.99 24.78 6.14
CA GLY A 222 -18.28 25.77 5.11
C GLY A 222 -17.23 26.89 5.11
N TYR A 223 -17.31 27.75 4.10
CA TYR A 223 -16.56 29.02 4.11
C TYR A 223 -17.05 29.95 5.23
N ASN A 224 -18.33 29.82 5.55
CA ASN A 224 -18.98 30.48 6.69
C ASN A 224 -20.17 29.61 7.16
N ALA A 225 -21.00 30.13 8.04
CA ALA A 225 -22.11 29.40 8.66
C ALA A 225 -23.19 28.93 7.66
N THR A 226 -23.29 29.56 6.47
CA THR A 226 -24.37 29.33 5.51
C THR A 226 -23.89 29.00 4.10
N THR A 227 -22.57 29.00 3.86
CA THR A 227 -22.00 28.78 2.51
C THR A 227 -21.03 27.63 2.53
N PHE A 228 -21.30 26.59 1.77
CA PHE A 228 -20.43 25.43 1.58
C PHE A 228 -19.51 25.56 0.37
N GLY A 229 -19.99 26.06 -0.74
CA GLY A 229 -19.32 26.10 -2.04
C GLY A 229 -19.24 24.70 -2.69
N PRO A 230 -20.35 24.00 -2.95
CA PRO A 230 -20.34 22.61 -3.42
C PRO A 230 -19.60 22.41 -4.76
N GLU A 231 -19.77 23.37 -5.67
CA GLU A 231 -19.18 23.32 -7.01
C GLU A 231 -17.80 24.01 -7.11
N ASP A 232 -17.32 24.59 -6.01
CA ASP A 232 -16.01 25.22 -6.01
C ASP A 232 -14.89 24.18 -6.13
N GLY A 233 -13.86 24.54 -6.90
CA GLY A 233 -12.69 23.71 -7.08
C GLY A 233 -11.97 23.43 -5.74
N LEU A 234 -11.69 22.18 -5.47
CA LEU A 234 -10.98 21.74 -4.26
C LEU A 234 -9.48 22.01 -4.38
N THR A 235 -8.93 22.86 -3.53
CA THR A 235 -7.48 23.08 -3.54
C THR A 235 -6.72 21.93 -2.85
N ARG A 236 -5.43 21.81 -3.17
CA ARG A 236 -4.57 20.78 -2.62
C ARG A 236 -4.46 20.87 -1.10
N ALA A 237 -4.31 22.07 -0.55
CA ALA A 237 -4.27 22.27 0.90
C ALA A 237 -5.62 21.96 1.58
N GLN A 238 -6.74 22.28 0.93
CA GLN A 238 -8.06 21.93 1.43
C GLN A 238 -8.28 20.42 1.46
N LEU A 239 -7.93 19.69 0.38
CA LEU A 239 -8.02 18.23 0.34
C LEU A 239 -7.29 17.60 1.52
N VAL A 240 -6.02 17.93 1.68
CA VAL A 240 -5.17 17.36 2.74
C VAL A 240 -5.73 17.68 4.13
N THR A 241 -6.29 18.88 4.32
CA THR A 241 -6.89 19.29 5.59
C THR A 241 -8.17 18.50 5.91
N ILE A 242 -8.98 18.25 4.90
CA ILE A 242 -10.21 17.43 5.07
C ILE A 242 -9.82 15.98 5.40
N LEU A 243 -8.86 15.40 4.69
CA LEU A 243 -8.38 14.04 4.98
C LEU A 243 -7.76 13.92 6.37
N HIS A 244 -6.95 14.90 6.79
CA HIS A 244 -6.37 14.95 8.14
C HIS A 244 -7.45 14.97 9.24
N ARG A 245 -8.51 15.77 9.05
CA ARG A 245 -9.64 15.81 9.98
C ARG A 245 -10.45 14.52 9.95
N TYR A 246 -10.68 13.96 8.78
CA TYR A 246 -11.36 12.66 8.62
C TYR A 246 -10.61 11.53 9.34
N ALA A 247 -9.28 11.58 9.34
CA ALA A 247 -8.42 10.67 10.10
C ALA A 247 -8.36 10.98 11.62
N GLY A 248 -9.21 11.90 12.15
CA GLY A 248 -9.23 12.25 13.55
C GLY A 248 -8.18 13.28 13.99
N SER A 249 -7.61 14.04 13.05
CA SER A 249 -6.60 15.09 13.31
C SER A 249 -5.37 14.61 14.10
N PRO A 250 -4.70 13.52 13.65
CA PRO A 250 -3.54 12.99 14.37
C PRO A 250 -2.39 13.98 14.42
N THR A 251 -1.50 13.80 15.40
CA THR A 251 -0.30 14.64 15.57
C THR A 251 0.60 14.55 14.33
N ALA A 252 1.11 15.70 13.89
CA ALA A 252 1.89 15.82 12.67
C ALA A 252 3.37 16.08 12.95
N SER A 253 4.26 15.28 12.34
CA SER A 253 5.72 15.38 12.50
C SER A 253 6.49 15.63 11.19
N GLY A 254 5.82 15.69 10.04
CA GLY A 254 6.47 15.91 8.74
C GLY A 254 7.16 17.26 8.62
N ASP A 255 8.27 17.29 7.89
CA ASP A 255 9.00 18.53 7.59
C ASP A 255 8.41 19.20 6.33
N LEU A 256 8.03 20.47 6.45
CA LEU A 256 7.59 21.29 5.32
C LEU A 256 8.75 21.89 4.53
N GLY A 257 9.97 21.88 5.09
CA GLY A 257 11.17 22.41 4.43
C GLY A 257 11.56 21.64 3.17
N VAL A 258 10.96 20.47 2.96
CA VAL A 258 11.11 19.71 1.70
C VAL A 258 10.45 20.40 0.50
N PHE A 259 9.57 21.39 0.73
CA PHE A 259 8.90 22.14 -0.33
C PHE A 259 9.47 23.57 -0.43
N SER A 260 9.89 23.95 -1.63
CA SER A 260 10.44 25.27 -1.91
C SER A 260 9.42 26.41 -1.71
N ASP A 261 8.13 26.12 -1.83
CA ASP A 261 6.99 27.02 -1.61
C ASP A 261 6.32 26.82 -0.22
N SER A 262 7.06 26.26 0.74
CA SER A 262 6.51 26.01 2.08
C SER A 262 6.03 27.28 2.81
N ALA A 263 6.55 28.45 2.45
CA ALA A 263 6.11 29.73 2.97
C ALA A 263 4.67 30.07 2.56
N ASP A 264 4.23 29.62 1.40
CA ASP A 264 2.90 29.88 0.85
C ASP A 264 1.81 28.99 1.51
N ILE A 265 2.22 27.97 2.26
CA ILE A 265 1.29 27.14 3.01
C ILE A 265 0.78 27.92 4.22
N ALA A 266 -0.49 28.35 4.18
CA ALA A 266 -1.12 29.10 5.26
C ALA A 266 -1.05 28.32 6.59
N SER A 267 -0.93 29.03 7.70
CA SER A 267 -0.76 28.44 9.03
C SER A 267 -1.83 27.42 9.40
N SER A 268 -3.07 27.63 8.95
CA SER A 268 -4.21 26.73 9.17
C SER A 268 -4.07 25.36 8.49
N TYR A 269 -3.26 25.25 7.45
CA TYR A 269 -3.07 24.00 6.68
C TYR A 269 -1.79 23.26 7.08
N ARG A 270 -0.82 23.94 7.74
CA ARG A 270 0.52 23.39 7.99
C ARG A 270 0.51 22.04 8.70
N ASN A 271 -0.33 21.86 9.72
CA ASN A 271 -0.39 20.61 10.46
C ASN A 271 -0.90 19.46 9.58
N ALA A 272 -1.94 19.70 8.79
CA ALA A 272 -2.47 18.71 7.87
C ALA A 272 -1.45 18.32 6.78
N VAL A 273 -0.72 19.31 6.24
CA VAL A 273 0.32 19.04 5.23
C VAL A 273 1.48 18.25 5.85
N ARG A 274 1.95 18.61 7.07
CA ARG A 274 2.97 17.81 7.77
C ARG A 274 2.56 16.36 7.97
N TRP A 275 1.33 16.15 8.42
CA TRP A 275 0.79 14.82 8.58
C TRP A 275 0.75 14.03 7.26
N ALA A 276 0.26 14.64 6.20
CA ALA A 276 0.13 14.00 4.90
C ALA A 276 1.49 13.63 4.28
N VAL A 277 2.51 14.48 4.47
CA VAL A 277 3.89 14.20 4.04
C VAL A 277 4.49 13.05 4.85
N ALA A 278 4.37 13.11 6.18
CA ALA A 278 4.92 12.09 7.07
C ALA A 278 4.36 10.67 6.81
N ASN A 279 3.11 10.59 6.34
CA ASN A 279 2.42 9.33 6.05
C ASN A 279 2.42 8.98 4.55
N GLY A 280 3.15 9.71 3.71
CA GLY A 280 3.21 9.42 2.27
C GLY A 280 1.91 9.64 1.51
N VAL A 281 0.89 10.27 2.12
CA VAL A 281 -0.40 10.59 1.46
C VAL A 281 -0.19 11.57 0.33
N VAL A 282 0.72 12.53 0.53
CA VAL A 282 1.04 13.56 -0.45
C VAL A 282 2.54 13.66 -0.65
N ASN A 283 2.95 13.60 -1.92
CA ASN A 283 4.28 13.95 -2.38
C ASN A 283 4.24 15.34 -3.02
N GLY A 284 5.37 16.05 -3.06
CA GLY A 284 5.51 17.28 -3.83
C GLY A 284 5.44 17.04 -5.34
N TYR A 285 5.46 18.12 -6.10
CA TYR A 285 5.70 18.06 -7.53
C TYR A 285 7.19 17.85 -7.81
N ASN A 286 7.54 17.43 -9.02
CA ASN A 286 8.93 17.17 -9.43
C ASN A 286 9.86 18.40 -9.34
N ASP A 287 9.28 19.60 -9.25
CA ASP A 287 10.03 20.86 -9.06
C ASP A 287 10.23 21.21 -7.57
N GLY A 288 9.87 20.31 -6.66
CA GLY A 288 10.02 20.51 -5.22
C GLY A 288 8.95 21.41 -4.60
N THR A 289 7.84 21.70 -5.29
CA THR A 289 6.75 22.52 -4.75
C THR A 289 5.60 21.67 -4.20
N PHE A 290 4.83 22.22 -3.26
CA PHE A 290 3.55 21.67 -2.77
C PHE A 290 2.35 22.22 -3.53
N ARG A 291 2.36 23.50 -3.87
CA ARG A 291 1.29 24.26 -4.56
C ARG A 291 -0.05 24.22 -3.81
N PRO A 292 -0.12 24.85 -2.62
CA PRO A 292 -1.27 24.73 -1.71
C PRO A 292 -2.61 25.14 -2.32
N ASP A 293 -2.63 26.20 -3.14
CA ASP A 293 -3.83 26.80 -3.70
C ASP A 293 -4.21 26.26 -5.08
N THR A 294 -3.42 25.33 -5.62
CA THR A 294 -3.77 24.71 -6.91
C THR A 294 -4.97 23.79 -6.75
N VAL A 295 -5.98 23.99 -7.60
CA VAL A 295 -7.14 23.09 -7.69
C VAL A 295 -6.67 21.73 -8.20
N ILE A 296 -7.04 20.66 -7.50
CA ILE A 296 -6.62 19.32 -7.87
C ILE A 296 -7.42 18.75 -9.02
N THR A 297 -6.77 17.90 -9.81
CA THR A 297 -7.41 17.10 -10.84
C THR A 297 -7.96 15.79 -10.28
N ARG A 298 -8.85 15.14 -11.04
CA ARG A 298 -9.39 13.82 -10.68
C ARG A 298 -8.30 12.75 -10.59
N ALA A 299 -7.27 12.82 -11.45
CA ALA A 299 -6.10 11.93 -11.35
C ALA A 299 -5.34 12.12 -10.03
N GLN A 300 -5.13 13.37 -9.62
CA GLN A 300 -4.48 13.67 -8.35
C GLN A 300 -5.34 13.25 -7.16
N LEU A 301 -6.66 13.43 -7.22
CA LEU A 301 -7.58 12.94 -6.21
C LEU A 301 -7.47 11.42 -6.06
N ALA A 302 -7.53 10.67 -7.17
CA ALA A 302 -7.43 9.21 -7.15
C ALA A 302 -6.12 8.73 -6.49
N ALA A 303 -4.98 9.34 -6.86
CA ALA A 303 -3.68 9.01 -6.30
C ALA A 303 -3.60 9.30 -4.79
N ILE A 304 -4.13 10.43 -4.35
CA ILE A 304 -4.11 10.81 -2.93
C ILE A 304 -5.05 9.91 -2.12
N LEU A 305 -6.25 9.61 -2.63
CA LEU A 305 -7.18 8.70 -1.96
C LEU A 305 -6.64 7.28 -1.84
N ALA A 306 -6.01 6.75 -2.89
CA ALA A 306 -5.40 5.43 -2.85
C ALA A 306 -4.29 5.32 -1.79
N ARG A 307 -3.46 6.37 -1.65
CA ARG A 307 -2.41 6.42 -0.63
C ARG A 307 -2.99 6.59 0.78
N PHE A 308 -4.04 7.38 0.90
CA PHE A 308 -4.74 7.59 2.17
C PHE A 308 -5.42 6.31 2.67
N ASP A 309 -6.07 5.57 1.79
CA ASP A 309 -6.79 4.34 2.13
C ASP A 309 -5.84 3.19 2.53
N ARG A 310 -4.59 3.21 2.03
CA ARG A 310 -3.53 2.23 2.36
C ARG A 310 -2.78 2.53 3.66
N MET A 311 -3.03 3.65 4.35
CA MET A 311 -2.41 3.96 5.63
C MET A 311 -2.86 3.01 6.74
#